data_55b28fe030354502b212ef842be56864
#
_entry.id   55b28fe030354502b212ef842be56864
#
_cell.length_a   1.000
_cell.length_b   1.000
_cell.length_c   1.000
_cell.angle_alpha   90.00
_cell.angle_beta   90.00
_cell.angle_gamma   90.00
#
_symmetry.space_group_name_H-M   'P 1'
#
loop_
_entity.id
_entity.type
_entity.pdbx_description
1 polymer ?
#
loop_
_entity_poly.entity_id
_entity_poly.type
_entity_poly.pdbx_seq_one_letter_code
_entity_poly.pdbx_strand_id
1 'polypeptide(L)'
;LDIIRRGAACFDKLYVCVMVNCEKKLPMFTPERRLELIRRSVADIPNVEVENWSGLLADYAREKGAHILLKGVRNATDWDMELQMARINQGVLPGLETLLLPASAAYEHFSSTMAREMIRYGQPLEKYLPAPIAEELEKTRG
;
A
#
# COMPACT_ATOMS: atom_id res chain seq x y z
N LEU A 1 -2.17 -5.87 2.62
CA LEU A 1 -2.65 -7.01 1.84
C LEU A 1 -4.19 -7.11 1.80
N ASP A 2 -4.88 -6.89 2.93
CA ASP A 2 -6.35 -6.93 3.01
C ASP A 2 -7.03 -6.06 1.94
N ILE A 3 -6.66 -4.77 1.86
CA ILE A 3 -7.20 -3.84 0.86
C ILE A 3 -6.91 -4.28 -0.57
N ILE A 4 -5.72 -4.84 -0.83
CA ILE A 4 -5.35 -5.33 -2.16
C ILE A 4 -6.25 -6.52 -2.56
N ARG A 5 -6.45 -7.50 -1.69
CA ARG A 5 -7.30 -8.66 -1.96
C ARG A 5 -8.75 -8.27 -2.21
N ARG A 6 -9.28 -7.40 -1.36
CA ARG A 6 -10.67 -6.92 -1.48
C ARG A 6 -10.85 -6.03 -2.71
N GLY A 7 -9.88 -5.20 -3.02
CA GLY A 7 -9.86 -4.40 -4.25
C GLY A 7 -9.78 -5.28 -5.49
N ALA A 8 -8.89 -6.26 -5.51
CA ALA A 8 -8.77 -7.19 -6.62
C ALA A 8 -10.06 -7.98 -6.91
N ALA A 9 -10.87 -8.25 -5.88
CA ALA A 9 -12.18 -8.88 -6.04
C ALA A 9 -13.25 -7.95 -6.65
N CYS A 10 -13.03 -6.62 -6.62
CA CYS A 10 -13.98 -5.63 -7.12
C CYS A 10 -13.68 -5.14 -8.54
N PHE A 11 -12.46 -5.32 -9.04
CA PHE A 11 -12.00 -4.75 -10.29
C PHE A 11 -11.37 -5.81 -11.19
N ASP A 12 -11.45 -5.62 -12.50
CA ASP A 12 -10.85 -6.52 -13.50
C ASP A 12 -9.32 -6.55 -13.38
N LYS A 13 -8.71 -5.41 -13.07
CA LYS A 13 -7.28 -5.26 -12.86
C LYS A 13 -6.98 -4.26 -11.76
N LEU A 14 -6.00 -4.58 -10.92
CA LEU A 14 -5.51 -3.72 -9.86
C LEU A 14 -4.00 -3.51 -9.99
N TYR A 15 -3.59 -2.25 -10.11
CA TYR A 15 -2.18 -1.86 -10.04
C TYR A 15 -1.83 -1.46 -8.61
N VAL A 16 -0.81 -2.07 -8.04
CA VAL A 16 -0.23 -1.69 -6.75
C VAL A 16 1.00 -0.85 -7.02
N CYS A 17 0.88 0.45 -6.81
CA CYS A 17 1.93 1.42 -7.04
C CYS A 17 2.77 1.64 -5.78
N VAL A 18 4.03 1.25 -5.85
CA VAL A 18 5.02 1.53 -4.79
C VAL A 18 5.66 2.88 -5.07
N MET A 19 5.20 3.91 -4.36
CA MET A 19 5.73 5.26 -4.52
C MET A 19 7.16 5.35 -4.00
N VAL A 20 8.07 5.82 -4.84
CA VAL A 20 9.46 6.11 -4.50
C VAL A 20 9.56 7.59 -4.15
N ASN A 21 9.73 7.91 -2.86
CA ASN A 21 9.91 9.27 -2.39
C ASN A 21 11.34 9.46 -1.90
N CYS A 22 12.13 10.21 -2.67
CA CYS A 22 13.54 10.47 -2.38
C CYS A 22 13.78 11.36 -1.14
N GLU A 23 12.75 12.08 -0.68
CA GLU A 23 12.87 13.05 0.42
C GLU A 23 12.59 12.45 1.81
N LYS A 24 12.01 11.25 1.90
CA LYS A 24 11.73 10.63 3.19
C LYS A 24 12.97 9.90 3.74
N LYS A 25 13.19 10.05 5.06
CA LYS A 25 14.15 9.26 5.84
C LYS A 25 14.16 7.81 5.37
N LEU A 26 15.36 7.23 5.27
CA LEU A 26 15.62 5.87 4.80
C LEU A 26 14.51 4.88 5.22
N PRO A 27 13.74 4.34 4.30
CA PRO A 27 12.78 3.30 4.62
C PRO A 27 13.53 2.04 5.05
N MET A 28 12.88 1.18 5.85
CA MET A 28 13.45 -0.08 6.33
C MET A 28 13.91 -0.99 5.17
N PHE A 29 13.25 -0.92 4.04
CA PHE A 29 13.59 -1.65 2.82
C PHE A 29 13.78 -0.69 1.65
N THR A 30 14.73 -1.01 0.76
CA THR A 30 14.89 -0.28 -0.51
C THR A 30 13.62 -0.38 -1.37
N PRO A 31 13.41 0.53 -2.33
CA PRO A 31 12.26 0.45 -3.24
C PRO A 31 12.17 -0.90 -3.97
N GLU A 32 13.30 -1.44 -4.43
CA GLU A 32 13.39 -2.73 -5.12
C GLU A 32 12.98 -3.87 -4.19
N ARG A 33 13.48 -3.85 -2.94
CA ARG A 33 13.13 -4.87 -1.95
C ARG A 33 11.65 -4.81 -1.56
N ARG A 34 11.09 -3.60 -1.41
CA ARG A 34 9.64 -3.44 -1.18
C ARG A 34 8.82 -4.01 -2.33
N LEU A 35 9.23 -3.72 -3.57
CA LEU A 35 8.57 -4.24 -4.78
C LEU A 35 8.56 -5.77 -4.79
N GLU A 36 9.71 -6.39 -4.54
CA GLU A 36 9.83 -7.85 -4.47
C GLU A 36 8.94 -8.47 -3.39
N LEU A 37 8.99 -7.92 -2.17
CA LEU A 37 8.20 -8.43 -1.04
C LEU A 37 6.69 -8.31 -1.31
N ILE A 38 6.23 -7.22 -1.92
CA ILE A 38 4.82 -7.05 -2.28
C ILE A 38 4.45 -8.04 -3.38
N ARG A 39 5.27 -8.21 -4.42
CA ARG A 39 5.02 -9.18 -5.50
C ARG A 39 4.87 -10.60 -4.94
N ARG A 40 5.75 -11.01 -4.03
CA ARG A 40 5.65 -12.32 -3.36
C ARG A 40 4.38 -12.43 -2.53
N SER A 41 3.96 -11.35 -1.87
CA SER A 41 2.76 -11.33 -1.00
C SER A 41 1.44 -11.39 -1.76
N VAL A 42 1.44 -11.04 -3.05
CA VAL A 42 0.25 -11.03 -3.92
C VAL A 42 0.33 -12.03 -5.08
N ALA A 43 1.31 -12.92 -5.07
CA ALA A 43 1.57 -13.86 -6.16
C ALA A 43 0.38 -14.79 -6.49
N ASP A 44 -0.51 -15.01 -5.52
CA ASP A 44 -1.73 -15.80 -5.65
C ASP A 44 -2.93 -15.00 -6.18
N ILE A 45 -2.77 -13.68 -6.46
CA ILE A 45 -3.85 -12.82 -6.93
C ILE A 45 -3.61 -12.48 -8.41
N PRO A 46 -4.29 -13.13 -9.36
CA PRO A 46 -3.90 -13.12 -10.78
C PRO A 46 -4.11 -11.78 -11.48
N ASN A 47 -5.02 -10.92 -10.99
CA ASN A 47 -5.33 -9.63 -11.58
C ASN A 47 -4.61 -8.44 -10.89
N VAL A 48 -3.58 -8.72 -10.09
CA VAL A 48 -2.75 -7.70 -9.42
C VAL A 48 -1.40 -7.57 -10.13
N GLU A 49 -1.02 -6.34 -10.43
CA GLU A 49 0.30 -5.99 -10.95
C GLU A 49 0.97 -4.98 -10.02
N VAL A 50 2.25 -5.19 -9.69
CA VAL A 50 2.99 -4.37 -8.72
C VAL A 50 4.16 -3.67 -9.41
N GLU A 51 4.21 -2.34 -9.31
CA GLU A 51 5.23 -1.51 -9.94
C GLU A 51 5.73 -0.42 -9.00
N ASN A 52 6.95 0.06 -9.27
CA ASN A 52 7.49 1.28 -8.67
C ASN A 52 7.13 2.49 -9.52
N TRP A 53 6.90 3.62 -8.87
CA TRP A 53 6.69 4.89 -9.54
C TRP A 53 7.39 6.03 -8.78
N SER A 54 8.03 6.93 -9.53
CA SER A 54 8.58 8.17 -9.02
C SER A 54 7.84 9.34 -9.67
N GLY A 55 7.22 10.20 -8.87
CA GLY A 55 6.41 11.32 -9.35
C GLY A 55 5.00 11.30 -8.78
N LEU A 56 4.06 11.99 -9.41
CA LEU A 56 2.68 12.09 -8.93
C LEU A 56 1.90 10.79 -9.21
N LEU A 57 1.08 10.40 -8.26
CA LEU A 57 0.20 9.22 -8.42
C LEU A 57 -0.81 9.41 -9.55
N ALA A 58 -1.30 10.66 -9.76
CA ALA A 58 -2.18 10.98 -10.87
C ALA A 58 -1.52 10.78 -12.24
N ASP A 59 -0.21 11.03 -12.37
CA ASP A 59 0.53 10.77 -13.61
C ASP A 59 0.68 9.28 -13.87
N TYR A 60 0.93 8.49 -12.82
CA TYR A 60 0.91 7.03 -12.91
C TYR A 60 -0.45 6.51 -13.36
N ALA A 61 -1.53 7.01 -12.77
CA ALA A 61 -2.90 6.63 -13.16
C ALA A 61 -3.17 6.95 -14.64
N ARG A 62 -2.72 8.12 -15.12
CA ARG A 62 -2.83 8.53 -16.54
C ARG A 62 -2.07 7.56 -17.44
N GLU A 63 -0.85 7.20 -17.10
CA GLU A 63 -0.03 6.27 -17.89
C GLU A 63 -0.66 4.88 -17.99
N LYS A 64 -1.27 4.41 -16.91
CA LYS A 64 -1.98 3.11 -16.86
C LYS A 64 -3.39 3.16 -17.45
N GLY A 65 -3.92 4.31 -17.80
CA GLY A 65 -5.31 4.47 -18.20
C GLY A 65 -6.29 4.15 -17.07
N ALA A 66 -5.85 4.28 -15.83
CA ALA A 66 -6.67 4.03 -14.66
C ALA A 66 -7.50 5.27 -14.31
N HIS A 67 -8.78 5.06 -14.00
CA HIS A 67 -9.72 6.12 -13.64
C HIS A 67 -10.07 6.13 -12.15
N ILE A 68 -9.59 5.14 -11.40
CA ILE A 68 -9.93 4.93 -10.00
C ILE A 68 -8.64 4.75 -9.19
N LEU A 69 -8.53 5.51 -8.10
CA LEU A 69 -7.59 5.26 -7.02
C LEU A 69 -8.32 4.57 -5.88
N LEU A 70 -7.82 3.42 -5.45
CA LEU A 70 -8.34 2.71 -4.29
C LEU A 70 -7.44 2.97 -3.09
N LYS A 71 -8.03 3.47 -1.99
CA LYS A 71 -7.33 3.81 -0.76
C LYS A 71 -7.98 3.13 0.44
N GLY A 72 -7.16 2.52 1.31
CA GLY A 72 -7.62 2.02 2.60
C GLY A 72 -7.69 3.13 3.64
N VAL A 73 -8.73 3.13 4.46
CA VAL A 73 -8.90 4.07 5.57
C VAL A 73 -9.22 3.31 6.85
N ARG A 74 -8.63 3.69 7.98
CA ARG A 74 -8.77 3.05 9.29
C ARG A 74 -9.59 3.89 10.27
N ASN A 75 -9.55 5.22 10.11
CA ASN A 75 -10.12 6.19 11.04
C ASN A 75 -10.42 7.53 10.35
N ALA A 76 -11.00 8.46 11.10
CA ALA A 76 -11.36 9.78 10.59
C ALA A 76 -10.14 10.59 10.08
N THR A 77 -8.99 10.45 10.71
CA THR A 77 -7.76 11.14 10.28
C THR A 77 -7.30 10.66 8.92
N ASP A 78 -7.28 9.35 8.68
CA ASP A 78 -6.98 8.77 7.36
C ASP A 78 -7.98 9.29 6.32
N TRP A 79 -9.27 9.33 6.67
CA TRP A 79 -10.33 9.83 5.80
C TRP A 79 -10.09 11.26 5.37
N ASP A 80 -9.83 12.16 6.31
CA ASP A 80 -9.60 13.57 6.02
C ASP A 80 -8.38 13.79 5.12
N MET A 81 -7.30 13.07 5.37
CA MET A 81 -6.09 13.11 4.54
C MET A 81 -6.36 12.62 3.12
N GLU A 82 -7.04 11.49 2.96
CA GLU A 82 -7.35 10.92 1.65
C GLU A 82 -8.35 11.78 0.87
N LEU A 83 -9.29 12.44 1.54
CA LEU A 83 -10.20 13.39 0.91
C LEU A 83 -9.45 14.60 0.32
N GLN A 84 -8.47 15.15 1.05
CA GLN A 84 -7.62 16.23 0.55
C GLN A 84 -6.81 15.77 -0.67
N MET A 85 -6.18 14.59 -0.60
CA MET A 85 -5.42 14.02 -1.69
C MET A 85 -6.29 13.71 -2.92
N ALA A 86 -7.52 13.26 -2.74
CA ALA A 86 -8.48 13.02 -3.82
C ALA A 86 -8.75 14.32 -4.61
N ARG A 87 -8.93 15.44 -3.93
CA ARG A 87 -9.14 16.75 -4.57
C ARG A 87 -7.91 17.21 -5.35
N ILE A 88 -6.72 17.01 -4.79
CA ILE A 88 -5.46 17.33 -5.47
C ILE A 88 -5.30 16.46 -6.72
N ASN A 89 -5.53 15.16 -6.61
CA ASN A 89 -5.42 14.24 -7.73
C ASN A 89 -6.43 14.55 -8.86
N GLN A 90 -7.67 14.92 -8.53
CA GLN A 90 -8.64 15.39 -9.51
C GLN A 90 -8.23 16.69 -10.19
N GLY A 91 -7.57 17.59 -9.48
CA GLY A 91 -7.00 18.81 -10.06
C GLY A 91 -5.90 18.53 -11.09
N VAL A 92 -5.08 17.50 -10.84
CA VAL A 92 -3.99 17.07 -11.74
C VAL A 92 -4.53 16.24 -12.92
N LEU A 93 -5.47 15.36 -12.68
CA LEU A 93 -6.09 14.50 -13.68
C LEU A 93 -7.62 14.54 -13.53
N PRO A 94 -8.31 15.44 -14.25
CA PRO A 94 -9.77 15.48 -14.26
C PRO A 94 -10.37 14.13 -14.66
N GLY A 95 -11.38 13.68 -13.92
CA GLY A 95 -12.01 12.37 -14.13
C GLY A 95 -11.37 11.21 -13.33
N LEU A 96 -10.27 11.45 -12.63
CA LEU A 96 -9.71 10.48 -11.69
C LEU A 96 -10.52 10.48 -10.38
N GLU A 97 -11.13 9.34 -10.06
CA GLU A 97 -11.94 9.17 -8.86
C GLU A 97 -11.17 8.42 -7.76
N THR A 98 -11.44 8.76 -6.51
CA THR A 98 -10.85 8.06 -5.36
C THR A 98 -11.96 7.31 -4.61
N LEU A 99 -11.79 6.00 -4.47
CA LEU A 99 -12.65 5.15 -3.66
C LEU A 99 -11.96 4.83 -2.33
N LEU A 100 -12.67 5.05 -1.23
CA LEU A 100 -12.16 4.77 0.11
C LEU A 100 -12.76 3.46 0.61
N LEU A 101 -11.89 2.51 0.96
CA LEU A 101 -12.27 1.20 1.48
C LEU A 101 -11.91 1.12 2.96
N PRO A 102 -12.89 0.94 3.86
CA PRO A 102 -12.61 0.77 5.28
C PRO A 102 -11.73 -0.45 5.53
N ALA A 103 -10.70 -0.32 6.35
CA ALA A 103 -9.88 -1.45 6.78
C ALA A 103 -10.76 -2.48 7.53
N SER A 104 -10.42 -3.77 7.38
CA SER A 104 -11.05 -4.82 8.18
C SER A 104 -10.72 -4.61 9.66
N ALA A 105 -11.66 -4.96 10.55
CA ALA A 105 -11.52 -4.75 12.00
C ALA A 105 -10.22 -5.35 12.58
N ALA A 106 -9.73 -6.46 12.02
CA ALA A 106 -8.47 -7.08 12.41
C ALA A 106 -7.23 -6.18 12.19
N TYR A 107 -7.32 -5.18 11.29
CA TYR A 107 -6.21 -4.31 10.90
C TYR A 107 -6.44 -2.84 11.24
N GLU A 108 -7.58 -2.51 11.86
CA GLU A 108 -7.97 -1.13 12.16
C GLU A 108 -6.93 -0.39 13.00
N HIS A 109 -6.33 -1.08 13.98
CA HIS A 109 -5.33 -0.52 14.89
C HIS A 109 -3.88 -0.75 14.43
N PHE A 110 -3.67 -1.45 13.31
CA PHE A 110 -2.34 -1.81 12.84
C PHE A 110 -1.80 -0.77 11.84
N SER A 111 -0.77 -0.05 12.26
CA SER A 111 -0.07 0.95 11.43
C SER A 111 1.37 0.55 11.15
N SER A 112 2.00 1.17 10.14
CA SER A 112 3.42 0.98 9.88
C SER A 112 4.32 1.47 11.03
N THR A 113 3.86 2.44 11.82
CA THR A 113 4.55 2.89 13.04
C THR A 113 4.52 1.80 14.09
N MET A 114 3.34 1.24 14.36
CA MET A 114 3.18 0.12 15.30
C MET A 114 3.99 -1.10 14.84
N ALA A 115 3.97 -1.44 13.54
CA ALA A 115 4.78 -2.53 12.99
C ALA A 115 6.27 -2.33 13.29
N ARG A 116 6.81 -1.13 13.06
CA ARG A 116 8.21 -0.82 13.37
C ARG A 116 8.56 -0.94 14.86
N GLU A 117 7.65 -0.53 15.73
CA GLU A 117 7.82 -0.70 17.17
C GLU A 117 7.83 -2.17 17.59
N MET A 118 6.87 -2.95 17.08
CA MET A 118 6.83 -4.39 17.34
C MET A 118 8.10 -5.10 16.87
N ILE A 119 8.61 -4.73 15.69
CA ILE A 119 9.89 -5.23 15.18
C ILE A 119 11.03 -4.86 16.13
N ARG A 120 11.10 -3.59 16.54
CA ARG A 120 12.15 -3.08 17.45
C ARG A 120 12.18 -3.80 18.80
N TYR A 121 11.01 -4.17 19.33
CA TYR A 121 10.87 -4.86 20.60
C TYR A 121 10.75 -6.38 20.48
N GLY A 122 11.01 -6.94 19.30
CA GLY A 122 11.04 -8.40 19.12
C GLY A 122 9.69 -9.10 19.23
N GLN A 123 8.59 -8.38 19.06
CA GLN A 123 7.25 -8.95 19.15
C GLN A 123 6.90 -9.76 17.91
N PRO A 124 6.05 -10.80 18.02
CA PRO A 124 5.62 -11.62 16.88
C PRO A 124 4.76 -10.80 15.91
N LEU A 125 5.07 -10.89 14.62
CA LEU A 125 4.40 -10.13 13.55
C LEU A 125 3.59 -10.99 12.59
N GLU A 126 3.68 -12.31 12.68
CA GLU A 126 3.09 -13.28 11.75
C GLU A 126 1.58 -13.13 11.64
N LYS A 127 0.95 -12.68 12.72
CA LYS A 127 -0.49 -12.40 12.76
C LYS A 127 -0.91 -11.19 11.91
N TYR A 128 -0.01 -10.25 11.66
CA TYR A 128 -0.31 -8.95 11.04
C TYR A 128 0.36 -8.74 9.70
N LEU A 129 1.46 -9.44 9.45
CA LEU A 129 2.24 -9.30 8.22
C LEU A 129 2.09 -10.51 7.31
N PRO A 130 2.11 -10.30 5.98
CA PRO A 130 2.22 -11.40 5.02
C PRO A 130 3.46 -12.25 5.29
N ALA A 131 3.35 -13.56 5.10
CA ALA A 131 4.44 -14.51 5.36
C ALA A 131 5.79 -14.12 4.73
N PRO A 132 5.87 -13.66 3.45
CA PRO A 132 7.13 -13.24 2.87
C PRO A 132 7.82 -12.07 3.60
N ILE A 133 7.02 -11.20 4.22
CA ILE A 133 7.54 -10.05 4.98
C ILE A 133 7.98 -10.49 6.37
N ALA A 134 7.20 -11.32 7.05
CA ALA A 134 7.56 -11.88 8.36
C ALA A 134 8.88 -12.68 8.27
N GLU A 135 9.02 -13.59 7.30
CA GLU A 135 10.23 -14.35 7.03
C GLU A 135 11.47 -13.46 6.79
N GLU A 136 11.29 -12.37 6.06
CA GLU A 136 12.39 -11.43 5.77
C GLU A 136 12.86 -10.71 7.03
N LEU A 137 11.93 -10.31 7.87
CA LEU A 137 12.25 -9.63 9.11
C LEU A 137 12.93 -10.56 10.12
N GLU A 138 12.57 -11.83 10.16
CA GLU A 138 13.24 -12.84 10.98
C GLU A 138 14.69 -13.05 10.56
N LYS A 139 14.97 -13.11 9.26
CA LYS A 139 16.34 -13.20 8.73
C LYS A 139 17.21 -12.00 9.10
N THR A 140 16.61 -10.83 9.25
CA THR A 140 17.33 -9.59 9.58
C THR A 140 17.60 -9.47 11.09
N ARG A 141 16.91 -10.27 11.91
CA ARG A 141 17.10 -10.32 13.38
C ARG A 141 18.23 -11.25 13.83
N GLY A 142 18.66 -12.17 13.01
CA GLY A 142 19.80 -13.07 13.26
C GLY A 142 21.10 -12.44 12.81
#